data_638bfa4fe64a10b5c6b9984fa517aebf
#
_entry.id   638bfa4fe64a10b5c6b9984fa517aebf
#
_cell.length_a   1.000
_cell.length_b   1.000
_cell.length_c   1.000
_cell.angle_alpha   90.00
_cell.angle_beta   90.00
_cell.angle_gamma   90.00
#
_symmetry.space_group_name_H-M   'P 1'
#
loop_
_entity.id
_entity.type
_entity.pdbx_description
1 polymer ?
#
loop_
_entity_poly.entity_id
_entity_poly.type
_entity_poly.pdbx_seq_one_letter_code
_entity_poly.pdbx_strand_id
1 'polypeptide(L)'
;MVSDAALTGGNVTASVVDIATGEELLDRSAASGVTPASTNKVLTAWAALSSMGPGHTLQTKAVLEGQTLTLVGGGDVLLAENEGDPNATAGHAGLGDLARATAEKLKSQGVTSVSLRLDDTLFTGPQWN
;
A
#
# COMPACT_ATOMS: atom_id res chain seq x y z
N MET A 1 33.59 9.00 -10.88
CA MET A 1 32.17 9.41 -10.86
C MET A 1 31.71 9.89 -9.46
N VAL A 2 31.93 9.13 -8.39
CA VAL A 2 31.51 9.52 -7.01
C VAL A 2 32.32 10.70 -6.44
N SER A 3 33.45 11.06 -7.02
CA SER A 3 34.31 12.17 -6.60
C SER A 3 34.14 13.43 -7.44
N ASP A 4 33.25 13.43 -8.43
CA ASP A 4 33.05 14.59 -9.30
C ASP A 4 32.16 15.64 -8.61
N ALA A 5 32.77 16.75 -8.19
CA ALA A 5 32.09 17.83 -7.49
C ALA A 5 31.01 18.52 -8.34
N ALA A 6 31.12 18.47 -9.67
CA ALA A 6 30.09 19.00 -10.56
C ALA A 6 28.80 18.21 -10.56
N LEU A 7 28.88 16.90 -10.25
CA LEU A 7 27.73 16.01 -10.15
C LEU A 7 27.16 15.92 -8.72
N THR A 8 27.92 16.36 -7.73
CA THR A 8 27.58 16.12 -6.32
C THR A 8 27.14 17.33 -5.55
N GLY A 9 26.98 18.50 -6.10
CA GLY A 9 26.48 19.75 -5.47
C GLY A 9 26.16 19.74 -3.95
N GLY A 10 26.47 18.64 -3.25
CA GLY A 10 26.22 18.36 -1.84
C GLY A 10 27.09 17.23 -1.28
N ASN A 11 26.82 16.83 -0.04
CA ASN A 11 27.47 15.70 0.62
C ASN A 11 26.98 14.37 0.00
N VAL A 12 27.93 13.61 -0.56
CA VAL A 12 27.67 12.25 -1.02
C VAL A 12 28.31 11.26 -0.06
N THR A 13 27.52 10.34 0.47
CA THR A 13 28.00 9.17 1.22
C THR A 13 27.77 7.91 0.38
N ALA A 14 28.69 6.98 0.42
CA ALA A 14 28.56 5.72 -0.32
C ALA A 14 29.29 4.59 0.38
N SER A 15 28.68 3.39 0.33
CA SER A 15 29.33 2.12 0.72
C SER A 15 29.03 1.10 -0.38
N VAL A 16 30.06 0.34 -0.77
CA VAL A 16 29.93 -0.79 -1.69
C VAL A 16 30.61 -1.99 -1.06
N VAL A 17 29.86 -3.06 -0.92
CA VAL A 17 30.34 -4.31 -0.30
C VAL A 17 30.13 -5.47 -1.27
N ASP A 18 31.12 -6.32 -1.43
CA ASP A 18 30.96 -7.60 -2.12
C ASP A 18 30.08 -8.53 -1.29
N ILE A 19 28.95 -8.95 -1.83
CA ILE A 19 27.96 -9.76 -1.11
C ILE A 19 28.48 -11.17 -0.81
N ALA A 20 29.36 -11.72 -1.66
CA ALA A 20 29.88 -13.08 -1.51
C ALA A 20 30.96 -13.17 -0.46
N THR A 21 31.82 -12.15 -0.38
CA THR A 21 33.01 -12.14 0.50
C THR A 21 32.83 -11.29 1.75
N GLY A 22 31.90 -10.32 1.73
CA GLY A 22 31.75 -9.28 2.75
C GLY A 22 32.84 -8.21 2.67
N GLU A 23 33.69 -8.21 1.64
CA GLU A 23 34.76 -7.24 1.45
C GLU A 23 34.19 -5.86 1.12
N GLU A 24 34.67 -4.84 1.84
CA GLU A 24 34.32 -3.45 1.54
C GLU A 24 35.14 -2.95 0.37
N LEU A 25 34.47 -2.70 -0.77
CA LEU A 25 35.10 -2.22 -2.01
C LEU A 25 35.20 -0.71 -2.07
N LEU A 26 34.32 0.00 -1.37
CA LEU A 26 34.30 1.46 -1.31
C LEU A 26 33.62 1.90 -0.02
N ASP A 27 34.31 2.76 0.76
CA ASP A 27 33.72 3.60 1.78
C ASP A 27 33.93 5.10 1.43
N ARG A 28 32.87 5.83 1.39
CA ARG A 28 32.90 7.27 1.33
C ARG A 28 31.97 7.85 2.41
N SER A 29 32.52 8.07 3.60
CA SER A 29 31.77 8.61 4.75
C SER A 29 30.43 7.86 4.99
N ALA A 30 30.41 6.56 4.81
CA ALA A 30 29.20 5.73 4.90
C ALA A 30 28.58 5.76 6.31
N ALA A 31 29.41 6.01 7.34
CA ALA A 31 28.94 6.17 8.71
C ALA A 31 28.25 7.53 8.98
N SER A 32 28.30 8.48 8.04
CA SER A 32 27.65 9.77 8.19
C SER A 32 26.18 9.67 7.84
N GLY A 33 25.31 10.02 8.78
CA GLY A 33 23.86 10.04 8.56
C GLY A 33 23.45 11.11 7.53
N VAL A 34 22.63 10.72 6.57
CA VAL A 34 22.04 11.60 5.58
C VAL A 34 20.52 11.42 5.54
N THR A 35 19.80 12.41 5.03
CA THR A 35 18.35 12.30 4.85
C THR A 35 18.01 11.20 3.84
N PRO A 36 17.32 10.12 4.22
CA PRO A 36 17.09 8.97 3.37
C PRO A 36 16.07 9.22 2.24
N ALA A 37 15.29 10.30 2.34
CA ALA A 37 14.19 10.60 1.42
C ALA A 37 13.32 9.34 1.19
N SER A 38 12.92 9.06 -0.05
CA SER A 38 12.09 7.89 -0.39
C SER A 38 12.75 6.53 -0.16
N THR A 39 14.06 6.47 0.03
CA THR A 39 14.74 5.21 0.41
C THR A 39 14.21 4.66 1.73
N ASN A 40 13.68 5.51 2.61
CA ASN A 40 13.02 5.11 3.85
C ASN A 40 11.81 4.17 3.61
N LYS A 41 11.19 4.21 2.43
CA LYS A 41 10.10 3.29 2.07
C LYS A 41 10.53 1.82 2.07
N VAL A 42 11.82 1.55 1.84
CA VAL A 42 12.36 0.18 1.92
C VAL A 42 12.21 -0.38 3.33
N LEU A 43 12.47 0.44 4.36
CA LEU A 43 12.29 0.02 5.77
C LEU A 43 10.81 -0.20 6.09
N THR A 44 9.93 0.67 5.60
CA THR A 44 8.48 0.51 5.77
C THR A 44 7.98 -0.77 5.09
N ALA A 45 8.41 -1.04 3.86
CA ALA A 45 8.05 -2.25 3.15
C ALA A 45 8.58 -3.51 3.86
N TRP A 46 9.83 -3.47 4.33
CA TRP A 46 10.41 -4.58 5.08
C TRP A 46 9.66 -4.84 6.39
N ALA A 47 9.32 -3.80 7.14
CA ALA A 47 8.55 -3.92 8.37
C ALA A 47 7.15 -4.49 8.10
N ALA A 48 6.47 -4.05 7.06
CA ALA A 48 5.17 -4.56 6.65
C ALA A 48 5.25 -6.05 6.27
N LEU A 49 6.19 -6.43 5.42
CA LEU A 49 6.38 -7.83 5.00
C LEU A 49 6.76 -8.74 6.17
N SER A 50 7.60 -8.24 7.10
CA SER A 50 8.03 -9.01 8.27
C SER A 50 6.93 -9.22 9.29
N SER A 51 6.02 -8.26 9.45
CA SER A 51 4.95 -8.33 10.45
C SER A 51 3.67 -8.98 9.92
N MET A 52 3.32 -8.75 8.67
CA MET A 52 2.06 -9.20 8.08
C MET A 52 2.24 -10.36 7.08
N GLY A 53 3.45 -10.54 6.55
CA GLY A 53 3.75 -11.52 5.52
C GLY A 53 3.38 -11.05 4.10
N PRO A 54 3.94 -11.71 3.05
CA PRO A 54 3.75 -11.29 1.66
C PRO A 54 2.33 -11.57 1.10
N GLY A 55 1.57 -12.42 1.76
CA GLY A 55 0.18 -12.76 1.36
C GLY A 55 -0.89 -11.91 2.03
N HIS A 56 -0.52 -10.93 2.84
CA HIS A 56 -1.50 -10.07 3.50
C HIS A 56 -2.21 -9.16 2.49
N THR A 57 -3.54 -9.07 2.62
CA THR A 57 -4.38 -8.22 1.78
C THR A 57 -5.25 -7.31 2.63
N LEU A 58 -5.50 -6.11 2.12
CA LEU A 58 -6.45 -5.16 2.70
C LEU A 58 -7.82 -5.39 2.06
N GLN A 59 -8.85 -5.60 2.86
CA GLN A 59 -10.16 -6.01 2.37
C GLN A 59 -11.20 -4.91 2.56
N THR A 60 -11.70 -4.35 1.47
CA THR A 60 -12.93 -3.56 1.46
C THR A 60 -14.13 -4.51 1.35
N LYS A 61 -15.15 -4.33 2.20
CA LYS A 61 -16.27 -5.28 2.35
C LYS A 61 -17.62 -4.58 2.24
N ALA A 62 -18.61 -5.31 1.74
CA ALA A 62 -20.02 -4.93 1.83
C ALA A 62 -20.71 -5.89 2.81
N VAL A 63 -21.26 -5.36 3.89
CA VAL A 63 -21.91 -6.14 4.97
C VAL A 63 -23.38 -5.76 5.05
N LEU A 64 -24.28 -6.75 4.96
CA LEU A 64 -25.73 -6.56 5.09
C LEU A 64 -26.18 -6.93 6.50
N GLU A 65 -26.81 -6.00 7.18
CA GLU A 65 -27.49 -6.20 8.46
C GLU A 65 -28.92 -5.71 8.36
N GLY A 66 -29.88 -6.63 8.36
CA GLY A 66 -31.28 -6.31 8.08
C GLY A 66 -31.44 -5.68 6.70
N GLN A 67 -31.84 -4.41 6.63
CA GLN A 67 -31.94 -3.64 5.39
C GLN A 67 -30.83 -2.59 5.22
N THR A 68 -29.78 -2.63 6.07
CA THR A 68 -28.66 -1.72 5.98
C THR A 68 -27.47 -2.43 5.36
N LEU A 69 -26.99 -1.94 4.22
CA LEU A 69 -25.76 -2.37 3.57
C LEU A 69 -24.65 -1.41 3.96
N THR A 70 -23.66 -1.89 4.71
CA THR A 70 -22.50 -1.09 5.12
C THR A 70 -21.32 -1.41 4.24
N LEU A 71 -20.78 -0.39 3.56
CA LEU A 71 -19.47 -0.45 2.90
C LEU A 71 -18.41 -0.18 3.95
N VAL A 72 -17.58 -1.17 4.23
CA VAL A 72 -16.49 -1.11 5.22
C VAL A 72 -15.16 -0.90 4.48
N GLY A 73 -14.51 0.24 4.71
CA GLY A 73 -13.22 0.56 4.13
C GLY A 73 -12.09 -0.30 4.70
N GLY A 74 -11.31 -0.93 3.82
CA GLY A 74 -10.19 -1.80 4.20
C GLY A 74 -8.82 -1.13 4.22
N GLY A 75 -8.74 0.16 3.85
CA GLY A 75 -7.48 0.92 3.80
C GLY A 75 -6.65 0.70 2.53
N ASP A 76 -7.19 0.04 1.51
CA ASP A 76 -6.54 -0.08 0.21
C ASP A 76 -6.70 1.22 -0.59
N VAL A 77 -5.63 2.02 -0.64
CA VAL A 77 -5.59 3.29 -1.38
C VAL A 77 -5.39 3.12 -2.89
N LEU A 78 -5.16 1.89 -3.36
CA LEU A 78 -4.95 1.56 -4.77
C LEU A 78 -6.17 0.90 -5.40
N LEU A 79 -7.29 0.83 -4.68
CA LEU A 79 -8.53 0.24 -5.16
C LEU A 79 -9.05 0.98 -6.41
N ALA A 80 -9.39 0.23 -7.47
CA ALA A 80 -9.96 0.82 -8.67
C ALA A 80 -11.41 1.30 -8.42
N GLU A 81 -11.81 2.38 -9.08
CA GLU A 81 -13.19 2.87 -9.02
C GLU A 81 -14.19 1.86 -9.60
N ASN A 82 -13.86 1.27 -10.74
CA ASN A 82 -14.72 0.36 -11.47
C ASN A 82 -14.25 -1.09 -11.35
N GLU A 83 -13.81 -1.69 -12.45
CA GLU A 83 -13.30 -3.05 -12.48
C GLU A 83 -11.83 -3.08 -12.07
N GLY A 84 -11.44 -4.11 -11.31
CA GLY A 84 -10.05 -4.37 -10.99
C GLY A 84 -9.35 -5.15 -12.10
N ASP A 85 -8.02 -5.01 -12.15
CA ASP A 85 -7.17 -5.84 -12.98
C ASP A 85 -6.27 -6.71 -12.08
N PRO A 86 -6.50 -8.03 -11.98
CA PRO A 86 -5.73 -8.91 -11.11
C PRO A 86 -4.24 -9.00 -11.47
N ASN A 87 -3.83 -8.48 -12.62
CA ASN A 87 -2.44 -8.42 -13.04
C ASN A 87 -1.78 -7.06 -12.74
N ALA A 88 -2.56 -6.07 -12.33
CA ALA A 88 -2.05 -4.74 -12.00
C ALA A 88 -1.70 -4.61 -10.51
N THR A 89 -0.68 -3.80 -10.19
CA THR A 89 -0.36 -3.45 -8.80
C THR A 89 -1.34 -2.41 -8.26
N ALA A 90 -1.60 -1.35 -9.03
CA ALA A 90 -2.62 -0.37 -8.71
C ALA A 90 -3.93 -0.76 -9.41
N GLY A 91 -5.04 -0.76 -8.68
CA GLY A 91 -6.33 -1.17 -9.23
C GLY A 91 -6.46 -2.69 -9.40
N HIS A 92 -5.74 -3.47 -8.60
CA HIS A 92 -5.84 -4.94 -8.59
C HIS A 92 -7.26 -5.43 -8.30
N ALA A 93 -7.94 -4.80 -7.35
CA ALA A 93 -9.36 -5.00 -7.06
C ALA A 93 -10.15 -3.71 -7.34
N GLY A 94 -11.45 -3.82 -7.58
CA GLY A 94 -12.32 -2.70 -7.94
C GLY A 94 -13.60 -2.60 -7.13
N LEU A 95 -14.04 -1.37 -6.85
CA LEU A 95 -15.32 -1.09 -6.20
C LEU A 95 -16.49 -1.50 -7.08
N GLY A 96 -16.39 -1.36 -8.40
CA GLY A 96 -17.42 -1.80 -9.35
C GLY A 96 -17.65 -3.30 -9.30
N ASP A 97 -16.58 -4.11 -9.16
CA ASP A 97 -16.70 -5.55 -8.98
C ASP A 97 -17.38 -5.92 -7.67
N LEU A 98 -16.99 -5.25 -6.57
CA LEU A 98 -17.64 -5.42 -5.28
C LEU A 98 -19.13 -5.07 -5.34
N ALA A 99 -19.48 -3.95 -5.99
CA ALA A 99 -20.86 -3.52 -6.14
C ALA A 99 -21.68 -4.52 -6.97
N ARG A 100 -21.14 -5.03 -8.08
CA ARG A 100 -21.79 -6.03 -8.94
C ARG A 100 -22.03 -7.33 -8.16
N ALA A 101 -21.01 -7.86 -7.52
CA ALA A 101 -21.13 -9.08 -6.74
C ALA A 101 -22.13 -8.92 -5.56
N THR A 102 -22.13 -7.75 -4.91
CA THR A 102 -23.08 -7.43 -3.86
C THR A 102 -24.51 -7.39 -4.39
N ALA A 103 -24.74 -6.72 -5.54
CA ALA A 103 -26.07 -6.64 -6.16
C ALA A 103 -26.62 -8.03 -6.56
N GLU A 104 -25.76 -8.88 -7.10
CA GLU A 104 -26.12 -10.27 -7.45
C GLU A 104 -26.50 -11.07 -6.19
N LYS A 105 -25.74 -10.91 -5.12
CA LYS A 105 -26.02 -11.58 -3.83
C LYS A 105 -27.34 -11.11 -3.24
N LEU A 106 -27.60 -9.80 -3.22
CA LEU A 106 -28.86 -9.23 -2.73
C LEU A 106 -30.06 -9.76 -3.53
N LYS A 107 -29.97 -9.76 -4.87
CA LYS A 107 -31.00 -10.31 -5.74
C LYS A 107 -31.28 -11.79 -5.46
N SER A 108 -30.24 -12.59 -5.26
CA SER A 108 -30.41 -14.03 -4.94
C SER A 108 -31.10 -14.27 -3.60
N GLN A 109 -31.07 -13.29 -2.72
CA GLN A 109 -31.75 -13.31 -1.39
C GLN A 109 -33.15 -12.65 -1.41
N GLY A 110 -33.58 -12.17 -2.57
CA GLY A 110 -34.86 -11.46 -2.71
C GLY A 110 -34.86 -10.04 -2.15
N VAL A 111 -33.69 -9.48 -1.83
CA VAL A 111 -33.54 -8.13 -1.32
C VAL A 111 -33.56 -7.16 -2.49
N THR A 112 -34.55 -6.29 -2.56
CA THR A 112 -34.77 -5.32 -3.65
C THR A 112 -34.39 -3.91 -3.29
N SER A 113 -34.21 -3.60 -2.01
CA SER A 113 -33.88 -2.26 -1.52
C SER A 113 -33.05 -2.36 -0.24
N VAL A 114 -32.07 -1.48 -0.10
CA VAL A 114 -31.23 -1.35 1.08
C VAL A 114 -30.95 0.12 1.37
N SER A 115 -30.68 0.44 2.64
CA SER A 115 -30.09 1.71 3.04
C SER A 115 -28.57 1.55 3.02
N LEU A 116 -27.85 2.47 2.36
CA LEU A 116 -26.40 2.42 2.30
C LEU A 116 -25.77 3.20 3.47
N ARG A 117 -24.75 2.61 4.08
CA ARG A 117 -23.90 3.21 5.10
C ARG A 117 -22.44 3.04 4.72
N LEU A 118 -21.60 4.01 5.09
CA LEU A 118 -20.14 3.92 5.01
C LEU A 118 -19.57 3.73 6.42
N ASP A 119 -18.60 2.83 6.54
CA ASP A 119 -17.74 2.66 7.71
C ASP A 119 -16.28 2.87 7.27
N ASP A 120 -15.73 4.02 7.63
CA ASP A 120 -14.37 4.46 7.40
C ASP A 120 -13.57 4.58 8.72
N THR A 121 -14.04 3.93 9.79
CA THR A 121 -13.49 4.04 11.14
C THR A 121 -12.23 3.21 11.39
N LEU A 122 -11.72 2.48 10.38
CA LEU A 122 -10.52 1.65 10.50
C LEU A 122 -9.30 2.45 10.94
N PHE A 123 -9.19 3.70 10.50
CA PHE A 123 -8.13 4.62 10.89
C PHE A 123 -8.70 5.81 11.64
N THR A 124 -8.01 6.22 12.70
CA THR A 124 -8.34 7.40 13.51
C THR A 124 -7.18 8.38 13.46
N GLY A 125 -7.48 9.67 13.51
CA GLY A 125 -6.45 10.72 13.51
C GLY A 125 -6.81 11.87 12.55
N PRO A 126 -5.92 12.88 12.44
CA PRO A 126 -6.12 13.96 11.49
C PRO A 126 -6.06 13.44 10.05
N GLN A 127 -6.98 13.91 9.23
CA GLN A 127 -6.93 13.64 7.79
C GLN A 127 -5.74 14.38 7.17
N TRP A 128 -5.03 13.70 6.30
CA TRP A 128 -4.01 14.33 5.45
C TRP A 128 -4.71 15.11 4.33
N ASN A 129 -4.31 16.37 4.17
CA ASN A 129 -4.69 17.21 3.04
C ASN A 129 -3.54 17.29 2.03
#